data_a5ecd9facb222dac6bb9bb2126690678
#
_entry.id   a5ecd9facb222dac6bb9bb2126690678
#
_cell.length_a   1.000
_cell.length_b   1.000
_cell.length_c   1.000
_cell.angle_alpha   90.00
_cell.angle_beta   90.00
_cell.angle_gamma   90.00
#
_symmetry.space_group_name_H-M   'P 1'
#
loop_
_entity.id
_entity.type
_entity.pdbx_description
1 polymer ?
#
loop_
_entity_poly.entity_id
_entity_poly.type
_entity_poly.pdbx_seq_one_letter_code
_entity_poly.pdbx_strand_id
1 'polypeptide(L)'
;LSASSARLDPDVFESTEVGIKWAISDSMSFTAAIFDSEQTRAAFDNDTGENAEIRGLTVDGVELELKGRVGESLNLAIGYSDLSGETSSGGIPREIPEHTLSLFAGWEMNDKLSMALGITQQGESKIKDNTPGLVLPEYTRVDLAAYYTVADDVSVQVNVENLFDELYFPHSHSTHQASVGEELNTRVSLRWTY
;
A
#
# COMPACT_ATOMS: atom_id res chain seq x y z
N LEU A 1 -18.01 -23.97 -8.19
CA LEU A 1 -19.32 -23.40 -7.84
C LEU A 1 -20.28 -24.57 -7.63
N SER A 2 -20.92 -24.63 -6.46
CA SER A 2 -21.97 -25.63 -6.22
C SER A 2 -23.28 -25.17 -6.86
N ALA A 3 -24.20 -26.11 -7.13
CA ALA A 3 -25.50 -25.75 -7.69
C ALA A 3 -26.35 -24.84 -6.76
N SER A 4 -26.04 -24.86 -5.45
CA SER A 4 -26.65 -23.99 -4.44
C SER A 4 -26.13 -22.55 -4.52
N SER A 5 -24.86 -22.34 -4.85
CA SER A 5 -24.28 -21.00 -5.00
C SER A 5 -24.62 -20.32 -6.33
N ALA A 6 -25.11 -21.07 -7.33
CA ALA A 6 -25.50 -20.52 -8.62
C ALA A 6 -26.79 -19.63 -8.58
N ARG A 7 -27.46 -19.59 -7.45
CA ARG A 7 -28.69 -18.78 -7.25
C ARG A 7 -28.47 -17.54 -6.37
N LEU A 8 -27.23 -17.35 -5.87
CA LEU A 8 -26.88 -16.18 -5.07
C LEU A 8 -26.53 -15.03 -5.99
N ASP A 9 -26.89 -13.83 -5.59
CA ASP A 9 -26.47 -12.62 -6.23
C ASP A 9 -24.93 -12.44 -6.09
N PRO A 10 -24.29 -11.69 -6.99
CA PRO A 10 -22.88 -11.33 -6.84
C PRO A 10 -22.60 -10.60 -5.53
N ASP A 11 -21.38 -10.71 -5.02
CA ASP A 11 -20.94 -9.90 -3.89
C ASP A 11 -21.12 -8.40 -4.21
N VAL A 12 -21.67 -7.68 -3.25
CA VAL A 12 -21.90 -6.24 -3.36
C VAL A 12 -20.92 -5.51 -2.46
N PHE A 13 -20.33 -4.45 -2.98
CA PHE A 13 -19.49 -3.52 -2.23
C PHE A 13 -20.17 -2.16 -2.19
N GLU A 14 -20.41 -1.67 -0.98
CA GLU A 14 -20.92 -0.33 -0.73
C GLU A 14 -19.85 0.47 0.01
N SER A 15 -19.58 1.69 -0.44
CA SER A 15 -18.62 2.58 0.19
C SER A 15 -19.18 3.98 0.31
N THR A 16 -18.96 4.59 1.45
CA THR A 16 -19.26 5.99 1.72
C THR A 16 -17.98 6.70 2.11
N GLU A 17 -17.66 7.78 1.40
CA GLU A 17 -16.47 8.58 1.65
C GLU A 17 -16.83 10.06 1.80
N VAL A 18 -16.18 10.72 2.75
CA VAL A 18 -16.19 12.17 2.90
C VAL A 18 -14.77 12.68 2.97
N GLY A 19 -14.43 13.60 2.09
CA GLY A 19 -13.07 14.10 1.99
C GLY A 19 -12.99 15.56 1.60
N ILE A 20 -11.79 16.11 1.72
CA ILE A 20 -11.42 17.44 1.25
C ILE A 20 -10.24 17.34 0.30
N LYS A 21 -10.23 18.18 -0.70
CA LYS A 21 -9.07 18.38 -1.58
C LYS A 21 -8.73 19.85 -1.59
N TRP A 22 -7.52 20.17 -1.15
CA TRP A 22 -7.05 21.54 -1.02
C TRP A 22 -5.83 21.77 -1.90
N ALA A 23 -5.93 22.73 -2.81
CA ALA A 23 -4.79 23.26 -3.55
C ALA A 23 -4.06 24.27 -2.63
N ILE A 24 -2.96 23.80 -2.00
CA ILE A 24 -2.13 24.65 -1.13
C ILE A 24 -1.45 25.72 -1.94
N SER A 25 -1.04 25.39 -3.17
CA SER A 25 -0.49 26.29 -4.17
C SER A 25 -0.79 25.76 -5.58
N ASP A 26 -0.35 26.45 -6.62
CA ASP A 26 -0.48 25.98 -8.02
C ASP A 26 0.26 24.65 -8.28
N SER A 27 1.26 24.34 -7.46
CA SER A 27 2.11 23.15 -7.61
C SER A 27 1.94 22.13 -6.51
N MET A 28 1.12 22.36 -5.48
CA MET A 28 0.99 21.48 -4.33
C MET A 28 -0.46 21.28 -3.90
N SER A 29 -0.83 20.05 -3.63
CA SER A 29 -2.17 19.68 -3.16
C SER A 29 -2.12 18.77 -1.94
N PHE A 30 -3.13 18.91 -1.11
CA PHE A 30 -3.42 18.04 0.03
C PHE A 30 -4.81 17.44 -0.14
N THR A 31 -4.94 16.16 0.15
CA THR A 31 -6.21 15.45 0.20
C THR A 31 -6.34 14.75 1.55
N ALA A 32 -7.50 14.79 2.14
CA ALA A 32 -7.84 14.00 3.32
C ALA A 32 -9.23 13.41 3.12
N ALA A 33 -9.39 12.15 3.46
CA ALA A 33 -10.66 11.43 3.38
C ALA A 33 -10.85 10.54 4.60
N ILE A 34 -12.11 10.36 4.98
CA ILE A 34 -12.57 9.30 5.87
C ILE A 34 -13.59 8.47 5.11
N PHE A 35 -13.52 7.16 5.25
CA PHE A 35 -14.42 6.27 4.54
C PHE A 35 -14.86 5.09 5.40
N ASP A 36 -15.98 4.52 5.00
CA ASP A 36 -16.53 3.26 5.47
C ASP A 36 -16.92 2.42 4.26
N SER A 37 -16.53 1.15 4.25
CA SER A 37 -16.83 0.22 3.16
C SER A 37 -17.32 -1.10 3.71
N GLU A 38 -18.38 -1.63 3.12
CA GLU A 38 -18.96 -2.91 3.48
C GLU A 38 -19.06 -3.84 2.27
N GLN A 39 -18.67 -5.08 2.46
CA GLN A 39 -18.89 -6.16 1.51
C GLN A 39 -20.02 -7.06 1.99
N THR A 40 -21.01 -7.34 1.14
CA THR A 40 -21.95 -8.43 1.31
C THR A 40 -21.49 -9.62 0.46
N ARG A 41 -21.44 -10.80 1.02
CA ARG A 41 -21.01 -12.01 0.33
C ARG A 41 -21.94 -13.20 0.60
N ALA A 42 -21.89 -14.18 -0.29
CA ALA A 42 -22.52 -15.47 -0.06
C ALA A 42 -21.71 -16.32 0.94
N ALA A 43 -22.36 -16.86 1.95
CA ALA A 43 -21.78 -17.79 2.91
C ALA A 43 -22.76 -18.94 3.21
N PHE A 44 -22.19 -20.08 3.64
CA PHE A 44 -23.00 -21.21 4.07
C PHE A 44 -23.50 -20.97 5.51
N ASP A 45 -24.80 -20.97 5.64
CA ASP A 45 -25.46 -20.92 6.95
C ASP A 45 -25.60 -22.34 7.51
N ASN A 46 -24.91 -22.60 8.61
CA ASN A 46 -24.93 -23.91 9.24
C ASN A 46 -26.27 -24.24 9.93
N ASP A 47 -27.05 -23.24 10.27
CA ASP A 47 -28.33 -23.42 10.99
C ASP A 47 -29.44 -23.84 10.03
N THR A 48 -29.46 -23.24 8.84
CA THR A 48 -30.46 -23.54 7.81
C THR A 48 -29.98 -24.61 6.81
N GLY A 49 -28.66 -24.84 6.70
CA GLY A 49 -28.06 -25.73 5.72
C GLY A 49 -28.06 -25.17 4.30
N GLU A 50 -28.28 -23.90 4.13
CA GLU A 50 -28.36 -23.20 2.84
C GLU A 50 -27.28 -22.12 2.74
N ASN A 51 -26.99 -21.67 1.51
CA ASN A 51 -26.19 -20.47 1.31
C ASN A 51 -27.10 -19.24 1.47
N ALA A 52 -26.65 -18.30 2.28
CA ALA A 52 -27.29 -17.02 2.51
C ALA A 52 -26.32 -15.87 2.20
N GLU A 53 -26.84 -14.72 1.90
CA GLU A 53 -26.06 -13.49 1.86
C GLU A 53 -25.81 -13.02 3.29
N ILE A 54 -24.55 -12.75 3.60
CA ILE A 54 -24.13 -12.22 4.89
C ILE A 54 -23.23 -11.03 4.71
N ARG A 55 -23.17 -10.16 5.72
CA ARG A 55 -22.13 -9.17 5.83
C ARG A 55 -20.78 -9.87 5.85
N GLY A 56 -19.90 -9.57 4.89
CA GLY A 56 -18.63 -10.26 4.72
C GLY A 56 -17.49 -9.59 5.44
N LEU A 57 -17.24 -8.34 5.10
CA LEU A 57 -16.12 -7.54 5.58
C LEU A 57 -16.55 -6.08 5.64
N THR A 58 -16.16 -5.40 6.71
CA THR A 58 -16.18 -3.94 6.78
C THR A 58 -14.76 -3.42 6.92
N VAL A 59 -14.48 -2.29 6.30
CA VAL A 59 -13.23 -1.54 6.45
C VAL A 59 -13.57 -0.07 6.55
N ASP A 60 -13.12 0.57 7.60
CA ASP A 60 -13.19 2.01 7.77
C ASP A 60 -11.77 2.57 7.93
N GLY A 61 -11.60 3.84 7.63
CA GLY A 61 -10.28 4.42 7.74
C GLY A 61 -10.19 5.89 7.41
N VAL A 62 -8.96 6.36 7.54
CA VAL A 62 -8.53 7.71 7.19
C VAL A 62 -7.41 7.62 6.16
N GLU A 63 -7.48 8.46 5.14
CA GLU A 63 -6.44 8.61 4.15
C GLU A 63 -6.01 10.07 4.04
N LEU A 64 -4.69 10.30 4.00
CA LEU A 64 -4.07 11.60 3.84
C LEU A 64 -3.08 11.53 2.67
N GLU A 65 -3.11 12.49 1.79
CA GLU A 65 -2.15 12.64 0.70
C GLU A 65 -1.66 14.09 0.62
N LEU A 66 -0.34 14.26 0.56
CA LEU A 66 0.31 15.52 0.20
C LEU A 66 1.20 15.27 -1.02
N LYS A 67 0.97 15.99 -2.10
CA LYS A 67 1.80 15.86 -3.30
C LYS A 67 1.99 17.18 -4.02
N GLY A 68 3.12 17.28 -4.67
CA GLY A 68 3.43 18.45 -5.49
C GLY A 68 4.90 18.75 -5.60
N ARG A 69 5.18 19.96 -6.06
CA ARG A 69 6.52 20.47 -6.24
C ARG A 69 6.81 21.58 -5.23
N VAL A 70 7.92 21.43 -4.52
CA VAL A 70 8.46 22.39 -3.56
C VAL A 70 9.61 23.14 -4.21
N GLY A 71 9.47 24.43 -4.38
CA GLY A 71 10.41 25.22 -5.17
C GLY A 71 10.47 24.76 -6.63
N GLU A 72 11.66 24.82 -7.22
CA GLU A 72 11.86 24.47 -8.64
C GLU A 72 12.42 23.08 -8.86
N SER A 73 12.90 22.41 -7.80
CA SER A 73 13.72 21.20 -7.93
C SER A 73 13.26 19.98 -7.14
N LEU A 74 12.35 20.13 -6.15
CA LEU A 74 11.94 19.01 -5.31
C LEU A 74 10.49 18.60 -5.61
N ASN A 75 10.30 17.37 -6.08
CA ASN A 75 9.00 16.72 -6.18
C ASN A 75 8.76 15.87 -4.93
N LEU A 76 7.61 16.02 -4.31
CA LEU A 76 7.25 15.33 -3.07
C LEU A 76 5.89 14.65 -3.22
N ALA A 77 5.79 13.42 -2.73
CA ALA A 77 4.53 12.73 -2.51
C ALA A 77 4.60 11.99 -1.17
N ILE A 78 3.61 12.24 -0.32
CA ILE A 78 3.46 11.59 0.99
C ILE A 78 2.03 11.06 1.04
N GLY A 79 1.87 9.79 1.35
CA GLY A 79 0.58 9.14 1.60
C GLY A 79 0.59 8.49 2.98
N TYR A 80 -0.49 8.63 3.69
CA TYR A 80 -0.73 7.96 4.96
C TYR A 80 -2.13 7.37 4.96
N SER A 81 -2.26 6.14 5.43
CA SER A 81 -3.56 5.51 5.72
C SER A 81 -3.55 4.86 7.10
N ASP A 82 -4.67 4.93 7.77
CA ASP A 82 -4.95 4.23 9.03
C ASP A 82 -6.27 3.49 8.83
N LEU A 83 -6.22 2.16 8.95
CA LEU A 83 -7.31 1.28 8.56
C LEU A 83 -7.75 0.40 9.72
N SER A 84 -9.05 0.25 9.87
CA SER A 84 -9.69 -0.70 10.75
C SER A 84 -10.58 -1.62 9.94
N GLY A 85 -10.62 -2.88 10.29
CA GLY A 85 -11.47 -3.83 9.57
C GLY A 85 -12.09 -4.85 10.51
N GLU A 86 -13.28 -5.33 10.15
CA GLU A 86 -13.98 -6.36 10.88
C GLU A 86 -14.59 -7.38 9.91
N THR A 87 -14.36 -8.66 10.18
CA THR A 87 -14.99 -9.76 9.45
C THR A 87 -16.40 -10.04 9.97
N SER A 88 -17.18 -10.81 9.23
CA SER A 88 -18.51 -11.25 9.66
C SER A 88 -18.57 -11.98 11.02
N SER A 89 -17.42 -12.51 11.46
CA SER A 89 -17.28 -13.18 12.75
C SER A 89 -16.77 -12.28 13.88
N GLY A 90 -16.62 -10.97 13.65
CA GLY A 90 -16.10 -10.00 14.62
C GLY A 90 -14.58 -10.07 14.77
N GLY A 91 -13.88 -10.67 13.82
CA GLY A 91 -12.42 -10.75 13.82
C GLY A 91 -11.76 -9.67 12.99
N ILE A 92 -10.47 -9.41 13.25
CA ILE A 92 -9.65 -8.51 12.44
C ILE A 92 -9.32 -9.24 11.13
N PRO A 93 -9.57 -8.63 9.96
CA PRO A 93 -9.23 -9.21 8.67
C PRO A 93 -7.72 -9.42 8.52
N ARG A 94 -7.35 -10.44 7.77
CA ARG A 94 -5.94 -10.67 7.45
C ARG A 94 -5.42 -9.64 6.44
N GLU A 95 -4.13 -9.37 6.51
CA GLU A 95 -3.38 -8.55 5.54
C GLU A 95 -3.91 -7.12 5.34
N ILE A 96 -4.66 -6.61 6.30
CA ILE A 96 -4.95 -5.18 6.40
C ILE A 96 -3.99 -4.61 7.45
N PRO A 97 -2.96 -3.83 7.06
CA PRO A 97 -2.06 -3.19 8.00
C PRO A 97 -2.82 -2.11 8.78
N GLU A 98 -2.50 -1.97 10.06
CA GLU A 98 -3.09 -0.95 10.92
C GLU A 98 -2.85 0.45 10.36
N HIS A 99 -1.66 0.69 9.84
CA HIS A 99 -1.32 1.93 9.14
C HIS A 99 -0.30 1.71 8.04
N THR A 100 -0.27 2.61 7.08
CA THR A 100 0.75 2.65 6.02
C THR A 100 1.21 4.08 5.81
N LEU A 101 2.53 4.29 5.74
CA LEU A 101 3.14 5.55 5.35
C LEU A 101 4.01 5.32 4.10
N SER A 102 3.78 6.12 3.08
CA SER A 102 4.61 6.15 1.88
C SER A 102 5.13 7.56 1.65
N LEU A 103 6.43 7.70 1.42
CA LEU A 103 7.06 8.95 1.06
C LEU A 103 7.90 8.75 -0.20
N PHE A 104 7.74 9.64 -1.14
CA PHE A 104 8.63 9.79 -2.29
C PHE A 104 9.12 11.21 -2.38
N ALA A 105 10.44 11.40 -2.51
CA ALA A 105 11.07 12.68 -2.75
C ALA A 105 12.04 12.56 -3.92
N GLY A 106 11.79 13.31 -4.98
CA GLY A 106 12.65 13.39 -6.16
C GLY A 106 13.26 14.78 -6.28
N TRP A 107 14.59 14.86 -6.27
CA TRP A 107 15.30 16.11 -6.25
C TRP A 107 16.21 16.27 -7.47
N GLU A 108 15.95 17.31 -8.27
CA GLU A 108 16.80 17.77 -9.36
C GLU A 108 17.91 18.66 -8.77
N MET A 109 19.06 18.07 -8.44
CA MET A 109 20.18 18.79 -7.79
C MET A 109 20.86 19.77 -8.73
N ASN A 110 20.97 19.42 -10.00
CA ASN A 110 21.45 20.27 -11.09
C ASN A 110 21.08 19.64 -12.45
N ASP A 111 21.49 20.25 -13.56
CA ASP A 111 21.18 19.80 -14.93
C ASP A 111 21.65 18.37 -15.26
N LYS A 112 22.56 17.80 -14.45
CA LYS A 112 23.13 16.49 -14.70
C LYS A 112 22.78 15.44 -13.64
N LEU A 113 22.42 15.86 -12.43
CA LEU A 113 22.22 14.97 -11.30
C LEU A 113 20.84 15.14 -10.70
N SER A 114 20.08 14.07 -10.68
CA SER A 114 18.85 13.95 -9.91
C SER A 114 18.96 12.78 -8.93
N MET A 115 18.31 12.89 -7.80
CA MET A 115 18.22 11.85 -6.78
C MET A 115 16.77 11.60 -6.41
N ALA A 116 16.48 10.39 -5.93
CA ALA A 116 15.17 10.08 -5.37
C ALA A 116 15.33 9.25 -4.09
N LEU A 117 14.44 9.51 -3.15
CA LEU A 117 14.27 8.77 -1.90
C LEU A 117 12.86 8.21 -1.87
N GLY A 118 12.73 6.93 -1.57
CA GLY A 118 11.48 6.26 -1.24
C GLY A 118 11.53 5.76 0.20
N ILE A 119 10.45 5.94 0.94
CA ILE A 119 10.26 5.33 2.26
C ILE A 119 8.88 4.69 2.27
N THR A 120 8.83 3.43 2.67
CA THR A 120 7.58 2.71 2.91
C THR A 120 7.62 2.16 4.33
N GLN A 121 6.66 2.56 5.14
CA GLN A 121 6.40 1.96 6.44
C GLN A 121 5.03 1.28 6.40
N GLN A 122 4.98 0.05 6.85
CA GLN A 122 3.74 -0.71 6.98
C GLN A 122 3.63 -1.20 8.42
N GLY A 123 2.50 -0.91 9.06
CA GLY A 123 2.18 -1.38 10.39
C GLY A 123 1.94 -2.89 10.43
N GLU A 124 1.79 -3.42 11.63
CA GLU A 124 1.45 -4.83 11.83
C GLU A 124 0.15 -5.19 11.07
N SER A 125 0.10 -6.41 10.54
CA SER A 125 -1.13 -6.97 9.99
C SER A 125 -1.33 -8.42 10.43
N LYS A 126 -2.59 -8.90 10.43
CA LYS A 126 -2.90 -10.27 10.84
C LYS A 126 -2.66 -11.25 9.69
N ILE A 127 -2.07 -12.39 10.00
CA ILE A 127 -1.92 -13.50 9.04
C ILE A 127 -3.24 -14.27 8.90
N LYS A 128 -4.00 -14.35 9.98
CA LYS A 128 -5.28 -15.06 10.04
C LYS A 128 -6.22 -14.42 11.05
N ASP A 129 -7.49 -14.34 10.66
CA ASP A 129 -8.57 -13.86 11.51
C ASP A 129 -8.61 -14.63 12.84
N ASN A 130 -8.92 -13.93 13.92
CA ASN A 130 -9.14 -14.49 15.25
C ASN A 130 -8.02 -15.39 15.81
N THR A 131 -6.79 -15.26 15.31
CA THR A 131 -5.65 -16.04 15.82
C THR A 131 -4.65 -15.10 16.50
N PRO A 132 -4.60 -15.04 17.83
CA PRO A 132 -3.66 -14.21 18.57
C PRO A 132 -2.21 -14.56 18.25
N GLY A 133 -1.37 -13.54 18.10
CA GLY A 133 0.09 -13.67 17.93
C GLY A 133 0.57 -14.12 16.55
N LEU A 134 -0.33 -14.37 15.60
CA LEU A 134 0.04 -14.60 14.21
C LEU A 134 -0.08 -13.32 13.40
N VAL A 135 1.03 -12.61 13.29
CA VAL A 135 1.12 -11.29 12.65
C VAL A 135 2.28 -11.25 11.66
N LEU A 136 2.14 -10.42 10.64
CA LEU A 136 3.25 -9.88 9.89
C LEU A 136 3.74 -8.65 10.65
N PRO A 137 5.01 -8.62 11.10
CA PRO A 137 5.56 -7.48 11.85
C PRO A 137 5.52 -6.20 11.02
N GLU A 138 5.45 -5.07 11.69
CA GLU A 138 5.70 -3.78 11.05
C GLU A 138 7.12 -3.73 10.49
N TYR A 139 7.30 -2.94 9.44
CA TYR A 139 8.60 -2.70 8.85
C TYR A 139 8.71 -1.30 8.24
N THR A 140 9.96 -0.86 8.06
CA THR A 140 10.29 0.36 7.31
C THR A 140 11.34 0.07 6.27
N ARG A 141 11.01 0.20 4.99
CA ARG A 141 11.93 0.06 3.86
C ARG A 141 12.30 1.43 3.32
N VAL A 142 13.58 1.61 3.05
CA VAL A 142 14.13 2.83 2.44
C VAL A 142 14.83 2.47 1.14
N ASP A 143 14.49 3.20 0.08
CA ASP A 143 15.04 3.03 -1.26
C ASP A 143 15.68 4.35 -1.73
N LEU A 144 16.79 4.25 -2.45
CA LEU A 144 17.47 5.39 -3.06
C LEU A 144 17.66 5.20 -4.56
N ALA A 145 17.58 6.28 -5.30
CA ALA A 145 17.99 6.29 -6.71
C ALA A 145 18.80 7.53 -7.02
N ALA A 146 19.75 7.40 -7.95
CA ALA A 146 20.49 8.51 -8.52
C ALA A 146 20.52 8.38 -10.05
N TYR A 147 20.33 9.49 -10.72
CA TYR A 147 20.35 9.61 -12.18
C TYR A 147 21.42 10.63 -12.55
N TYR A 148 22.38 10.22 -13.37
CA TYR A 148 23.48 11.09 -13.78
C TYR A 148 23.63 11.10 -15.30
N THR A 149 23.56 12.29 -15.89
CA THR A 149 23.84 12.55 -17.31
C THR A 149 25.34 12.72 -17.51
N VAL A 150 25.99 11.68 -18.02
CA VAL A 150 27.44 11.66 -18.28
C VAL A 150 27.79 12.52 -19.49
N ALA A 151 27.01 12.37 -20.56
CA ALA A 151 27.11 13.11 -21.81
C ALA A 151 25.70 13.29 -22.40
N ASP A 152 25.53 14.08 -23.45
CA ASP A 152 24.21 14.38 -24.04
C ASP A 152 23.47 13.11 -24.48
N ASP A 153 24.19 12.08 -24.83
CA ASP A 153 23.67 10.79 -25.31
C ASP A 153 23.83 9.65 -24.28
N VAL A 154 24.47 9.88 -23.10
CA VAL A 154 24.77 8.84 -22.11
C VAL A 154 24.29 9.24 -20.72
N SER A 155 23.49 8.37 -20.13
CA SER A 155 23.06 8.51 -18.72
C SER A 155 23.25 7.21 -17.95
N VAL A 156 23.49 7.34 -16.66
CA VAL A 156 23.61 6.25 -15.70
C VAL A 156 22.56 6.42 -14.64
N GLN A 157 21.91 5.33 -14.29
CA GLN A 157 20.98 5.24 -13.17
C GLN A 157 21.47 4.19 -12.18
N VAL A 158 21.48 4.52 -10.92
CA VAL A 158 21.74 3.62 -9.80
C VAL A 158 20.52 3.59 -8.93
N ASN A 159 19.98 2.39 -8.66
CA ASN A 159 18.94 2.16 -7.68
C ASN A 159 19.50 1.28 -6.57
N VAL A 160 19.21 1.65 -5.33
CA VAL A 160 19.49 0.85 -4.14
C VAL A 160 18.16 0.63 -3.45
N GLU A 161 17.67 -0.58 -3.45
CA GLU A 161 16.43 -1.00 -2.81
C GLU A 161 16.74 -1.62 -1.46
N ASN A 162 15.90 -1.37 -0.47
CA ASN A 162 16.09 -1.83 0.91
C ASN A 162 17.48 -1.46 1.46
N LEU A 163 17.78 -0.16 1.48
CA LEU A 163 19.09 0.41 1.83
C LEU A 163 19.68 -0.09 3.16
N PHE A 164 18.81 -0.38 4.13
CA PHE A 164 19.21 -0.81 5.47
C PHE A 164 19.15 -2.32 5.68
N ASP A 165 18.89 -3.08 4.61
CA ASP A 165 18.78 -4.55 4.63
C ASP A 165 17.76 -5.04 5.68
N GLU A 166 16.63 -4.34 5.77
CA GLU A 166 15.54 -4.68 6.67
C GLU A 166 14.92 -6.03 6.31
N LEU A 167 14.81 -6.94 7.26
CA LEU A 167 14.07 -8.18 7.08
C LEU A 167 12.58 -7.91 7.25
N TYR A 168 11.82 -8.01 6.17
CA TYR A 168 10.39 -7.74 6.18
C TYR A 168 9.56 -8.80 5.47
N PHE A 169 8.26 -8.85 5.81
CA PHE A 169 7.31 -9.81 5.28
C PHE A 169 6.11 -9.06 4.70
N PRO A 170 6.09 -8.75 3.40
CA PRO A 170 5.04 -7.90 2.81
C PRO A 170 3.66 -8.54 2.76
N HIS A 171 3.59 -9.86 2.73
CA HIS A 171 2.32 -10.60 2.67
C HIS A 171 2.49 -12.06 3.12
N SER A 172 1.35 -12.72 3.39
CA SER A 172 1.28 -14.14 3.71
C SER A 172 0.24 -14.85 2.86
N HIS A 173 0.49 -16.09 2.50
CA HIS A 173 -0.56 -16.91 1.88
C HIS A 173 -1.49 -17.48 2.95
N SER A 174 -0.95 -17.87 4.09
CA SER A 174 -1.68 -18.48 5.23
C SER A 174 -0.75 -18.56 6.45
N THR A 175 -1.21 -19.18 7.52
CA THR A 175 -0.46 -19.39 8.76
C THR A 175 0.83 -20.21 8.60
N HIS A 176 1.04 -20.84 7.47
CA HIS A 176 2.20 -21.70 7.20
C HIS A 176 3.18 -21.11 6.17
N GLN A 177 2.89 -19.96 5.62
CA GLN A 177 3.74 -19.36 4.57
C GLN A 177 3.61 -17.84 4.57
N ALA A 178 4.72 -17.16 4.79
CA ALA A 178 4.89 -15.73 4.53
C ALA A 178 5.96 -15.52 3.45
N SER A 179 5.78 -14.50 2.64
CA SER A 179 6.81 -14.09 1.66
C SER A 179 7.83 -13.22 2.35
N VAL A 180 9.09 -13.52 2.16
CA VAL A 180 10.20 -12.66 2.59
C VAL A 180 10.38 -11.56 1.54
N GLY A 181 10.52 -10.33 1.98
CA GLY A 181 10.86 -9.19 1.12
C GLY A 181 12.28 -9.30 0.57
N GLU A 182 12.57 -8.54 -0.46
CA GLU A 182 13.91 -8.51 -1.04
C GLU A 182 14.91 -7.89 -0.06
N GLU A 183 16.08 -8.51 0.07
CA GLU A 183 17.25 -8.00 0.78
C GLU A 183 17.78 -6.74 0.07
N LEU A 184 18.82 -6.11 0.65
CA LEU A 184 19.52 -5.01 0.01
C LEU A 184 19.90 -5.37 -1.43
N ASN A 185 19.36 -4.65 -2.38
CA ASN A 185 19.59 -4.86 -3.81
C ASN A 185 20.09 -3.57 -4.47
N THR A 186 21.08 -3.71 -5.34
CA THR A 186 21.60 -2.59 -6.13
C THR A 186 21.56 -2.92 -7.61
N ARG A 187 20.95 -2.02 -8.38
CA ARG A 187 20.85 -2.11 -9.84
C ARG A 187 21.48 -0.88 -10.47
N VAL A 188 22.38 -1.12 -11.43
CA VAL A 188 23.00 -0.07 -12.26
C VAL A 188 22.53 -0.23 -13.70
N SER A 189 22.02 0.84 -14.29
CA SER A 189 21.58 0.88 -15.68
C SER A 189 22.34 1.95 -16.43
N LEU A 190 22.79 1.63 -17.63
CA LEU A 190 23.39 2.54 -18.59
C LEU A 190 22.42 2.72 -19.76
N ARG A 191 22.08 3.95 -20.09
CA ARG A 191 21.30 4.30 -21.28
C ARG A 191 22.16 5.07 -22.24
N TRP A 192 22.23 4.60 -23.49
CA TRP A 192 22.88 5.27 -24.60
C TRP A 192 21.90 5.46 -25.74
N THR A 193 21.78 6.71 -26.21
CA THR A 193 20.90 7.10 -27.31
C THR A 193 21.80 7.48 -28.50
N TYR A 194 21.61 6.89 -29.66
CA TYR A 194 22.39 7.13 -30.89
C TYR A 194 21.48 7.65 -31.99
#